data_83cd33b85e9b50b03000bb036df44c2a
#
_entry.id   83cd33b85e9b50b03000bb036df44c2a
#
_cell.length_a   1.000
_cell.length_b   1.000
_cell.length_c   1.000
_cell.angle_alpha   90.00
_cell.angle_beta   90.00
_cell.angle_gamma   90.00
#
_symmetry.space_group_name_H-M   'P 1'
#
loop_
_entity.id
_entity.type
_entity.pdbx_description
1 polymer ?
#
loop_
_entity_poly.entity_id
_entity_poly.type
_entity_poly.pdbx_seq_one_letter_code
_entity_poly.pdbx_strand_id
1 'polypeptide(L)'
;FFLLLVLLVMTLALLRDYILPESHVCQYNRKLYPCNPPLAGADVEELQLRLRELGFYGGEINGIYDEDTVLAVEEAQLALELEPTGEAELSFWPLLYHAEAETQGVNTQPPPGKVHLEIYLHKLKLVLFSDGEEYASFPIAAGFPATPSPMGEWRVTDKNYRPNDAFGTRWMRLSVPWGGYGVHGTNAPWSVGRVASLGCIRMYNKDVELIYPWIPVGTKIRITGDYQVKFRLPMSKGQVGQDVVLVQWALRSVGFCPGEAGGVFDQETEAAVKALQRFFGLEPSGVIDETVFQLINRGEGKEWPPK
;
A
#
# COMPACT_ATOMS: atom_id res chain seq x y z
N PHE A 1 -43.52 4.07 -25.66
CA PHE A 1 -42.31 4.90 -25.54
C PHE A 1 -42.05 5.32 -24.07
N PHE A 2 -43.08 5.79 -23.38
CA PHE A 2 -42.97 6.26 -21.96
C PHE A 2 -42.62 5.09 -20.99
N LEU A 3 -43.19 3.91 -21.18
CA LEU A 3 -42.93 2.71 -20.36
C LEU A 3 -41.48 2.19 -20.51
N LEU A 4 -40.94 2.26 -21.73
CA LEU A 4 -39.53 1.89 -22.01
C LEU A 4 -38.53 2.87 -21.38
N LEU A 5 -38.88 4.14 -21.34
CA LEU A 5 -38.05 5.17 -20.71
C LEU A 5 -38.01 5.02 -19.15
N VAL A 6 -39.17 4.69 -18.56
CA VAL A 6 -39.26 4.43 -17.11
C VAL A 6 -38.51 3.16 -16.72
N LEU A 7 -38.59 2.09 -17.51
CA LEU A 7 -37.80 0.87 -17.31
C LEU A 7 -36.31 1.12 -17.47
N LEU A 8 -35.89 1.91 -18.45
CA LEU A 8 -34.49 2.29 -18.64
C LEU A 8 -33.94 3.14 -17.47
N VAL A 9 -34.75 4.07 -16.95
CA VAL A 9 -34.38 4.89 -15.79
C VAL A 9 -34.32 4.04 -14.52
N MET A 10 -35.23 3.10 -14.31
CA MET A 10 -35.21 2.20 -13.17
C MET A 10 -34.05 1.19 -13.24
N THR A 11 -33.71 0.68 -14.43
CA THR A 11 -32.54 -0.20 -14.61
C THR A 11 -31.24 0.57 -14.46
N LEU A 12 -31.15 1.83 -14.87
CA LEU A 12 -29.99 2.70 -14.62
C LEU A 12 -29.86 3.07 -13.14
N ALA A 13 -30.96 3.25 -12.42
CA ALA A 13 -30.94 3.48 -10.98
C ALA A 13 -30.46 2.24 -10.20
N LEU A 14 -30.95 1.04 -10.58
CA LEU A 14 -30.51 -0.24 -9.99
C LEU A 14 -29.06 -0.60 -10.37
N LEU A 15 -28.60 -0.24 -11.57
CA LEU A 15 -27.21 -0.38 -12.00
C LEU A 15 -26.28 0.64 -11.29
N ARG A 16 -26.79 1.80 -10.91
CA ARG A 16 -26.03 2.79 -10.13
C ARG A 16 -25.61 2.22 -8.77
N ASP A 17 -26.49 1.50 -8.09
CA ASP A 17 -26.21 0.87 -6.79
C ASP A 17 -25.31 -0.39 -6.93
N TYR A 18 -25.16 -0.93 -8.15
CA TYR A 18 -24.31 -2.10 -8.42
C TYR A 18 -22.94 -1.77 -9.02
N ILE A 19 -22.80 -0.58 -9.64
CA ILE A 19 -21.57 -0.16 -10.36
C ILE A 19 -20.71 0.79 -9.55
N LEU A 20 -21.28 1.47 -8.56
CA LEU A 20 -20.55 2.28 -7.59
C LEU A 20 -20.80 1.66 -6.21
N PRO A 21 -19.90 0.80 -5.70
CA PRO A 21 -19.84 0.67 -4.26
C PRO A 21 -19.66 2.10 -3.74
N GLU A 22 -20.59 2.56 -2.91
CA GLU A 22 -20.46 3.84 -2.22
C GLU A 22 -19.03 3.93 -1.74
N SER A 23 -18.29 4.87 -2.29
CA SER A 23 -16.93 5.12 -1.87
C SER A 23 -17.02 5.51 -0.40
N HIS A 24 -16.67 4.61 0.50
CA HIS A 24 -16.55 4.87 1.94
C HIS A 24 -15.55 5.99 2.28
N VAL A 25 -15.18 6.79 1.29
CA VAL A 25 -14.23 7.92 1.40
C VAL A 25 -14.83 9.12 2.14
N CYS A 26 -16.15 9.17 2.37
CA CYS A 26 -16.83 10.35 2.92
C CYS A 26 -17.28 10.26 4.38
N GLN A 27 -17.11 9.15 5.08
CA GLN A 27 -17.62 9.00 6.46
C GLN A 27 -16.69 9.53 7.56
N TYR A 28 -15.42 9.79 7.26
CA TYR A 28 -14.42 10.22 8.26
C TYR A 28 -14.26 11.74 8.42
N ASN A 29 -15.18 12.53 7.91
CA ASN A 29 -15.12 13.99 7.97
C ASN A 29 -16.13 14.59 8.94
N ARG A 30 -16.57 13.85 9.94
CA ARG A 30 -17.48 14.39 10.97
C ARG A 30 -16.79 14.43 12.33
N LYS A 31 -17.17 15.40 13.14
CA LYS A 31 -16.87 15.42 14.56
C LYS A 31 -17.62 14.27 15.25
N LEU A 32 -16.94 13.50 16.09
CA LEU A 32 -17.56 12.50 16.95
C LEU A 32 -17.72 13.09 18.34
N TYR A 33 -18.92 12.95 18.91
CA TYR A 33 -19.26 13.52 20.21
C TYR A 33 -20.37 12.70 20.87
N PRO A 34 -20.48 12.75 22.20
CA PRO A 34 -21.57 12.08 22.91
C PRO A 34 -22.91 12.69 22.56
N CYS A 35 -23.86 11.87 22.12
CA CYS A 35 -25.24 12.29 21.83
C CYS A 35 -26.23 11.13 22.08
N ASN A 36 -27.53 11.43 22.04
CA ASN A 36 -28.57 10.42 22.21
C ASN A 36 -29.55 10.47 21.01
N PRO A 37 -29.70 9.40 20.20
CA PRO A 37 -28.97 8.14 20.30
C PRO A 37 -27.45 8.29 20.01
N PRO A 38 -26.60 7.38 20.52
CA PRO A 38 -25.16 7.47 20.29
C PRO A 38 -24.79 7.43 18.82
N LEU A 39 -23.74 8.17 18.44
CA LEU A 39 -23.15 8.07 17.10
C LEU A 39 -22.67 6.64 16.87
N ALA A 40 -22.87 6.15 15.65
CA ALA A 40 -22.36 4.84 15.26
C ALA A 40 -21.78 4.90 13.83
N GLY A 41 -20.79 4.04 13.56
CA GLY A 41 -20.19 3.91 12.25
C GLY A 41 -18.75 3.39 12.28
N ALA A 42 -18.21 3.14 11.09
CA ALA A 42 -16.84 2.66 10.91
C ALA A 42 -15.77 3.67 11.40
N ASP A 43 -16.10 4.95 11.44
CA ASP A 43 -15.26 6.00 12.03
C ASP A 43 -15.15 5.87 13.56
N VAL A 44 -16.22 5.42 14.23
CA VAL A 44 -16.18 5.13 15.66
C VAL A 44 -15.39 3.85 15.94
N GLU A 45 -15.58 2.79 15.14
CA GLU A 45 -14.75 1.58 15.23
C GLU A 45 -13.26 1.91 15.09
N GLU A 46 -12.94 2.77 14.14
CA GLU A 46 -11.58 3.26 13.89
C GLU A 46 -11.00 3.97 15.11
N LEU A 47 -11.78 4.88 15.70
CA LEU A 47 -11.39 5.61 16.89
C LEU A 47 -11.14 4.63 18.06
N GLN A 48 -12.08 3.71 18.31
CA GLN A 48 -11.97 2.70 19.36
C GLN A 48 -10.73 1.80 19.17
N LEU A 49 -10.47 1.35 17.94
CA LEU A 49 -9.27 0.60 17.59
C LEU A 49 -8.02 1.38 17.95
N ARG A 50 -7.97 2.63 17.54
CA ARG A 50 -6.80 3.48 17.74
C ARG A 50 -6.55 3.79 19.22
N LEU A 51 -7.60 4.13 19.95
CA LEU A 51 -7.53 4.34 21.40
C LEU A 51 -7.10 3.07 22.14
N ARG A 52 -7.51 1.88 21.67
CA ARG A 52 -7.07 0.58 22.23
C ARG A 52 -5.58 0.35 21.96
N GLU A 53 -5.09 0.59 20.76
CA GLU A 53 -3.67 0.46 20.41
C GLU A 53 -2.77 1.34 21.28
N LEU A 54 -3.27 2.52 21.65
CA LEU A 54 -2.60 3.46 22.54
C LEU A 54 -2.79 3.15 24.03
N GLY A 55 -3.62 2.17 24.37
CA GLY A 55 -3.87 1.75 25.74
C GLY A 55 -4.95 2.54 26.48
N PHE A 56 -5.68 3.44 25.81
CA PHE A 56 -6.75 4.25 26.40
C PHE A 56 -8.13 3.57 26.39
N TYR A 57 -8.36 2.57 25.51
CA TYR A 57 -9.65 1.90 25.37
C TYR A 57 -9.58 0.40 25.65
N GLY A 58 -10.34 -0.04 26.65
CA GLY A 58 -10.43 -1.46 27.04
C GLY A 58 -11.76 -2.14 26.66
N GLY A 59 -12.72 -1.38 26.09
CA GLY A 59 -14.04 -1.86 25.72
C GLY A 59 -14.07 -2.73 24.45
N GLU A 60 -15.27 -3.15 24.04
CA GLU A 60 -15.49 -3.85 22.78
C GLU A 60 -15.45 -2.87 21.60
N ILE A 61 -14.79 -3.25 20.49
CA ILE A 61 -14.84 -2.48 19.24
C ILE A 61 -16.18 -2.76 18.57
N ASN A 62 -17.16 -1.93 18.85
CA ASN A 62 -18.55 -2.09 18.43
C ASN A 62 -19.05 -0.98 17.49
N GLY A 63 -18.19 0.05 17.25
CA GLY A 63 -18.53 1.18 16.40
C GLY A 63 -19.61 2.10 16.99
N ILE A 64 -19.88 2.05 18.28
CA ILE A 64 -20.85 2.90 19.00
C ILE A 64 -20.07 3.87 19.88
N TYR A 65 -20.34 5.19 19.75
CA TYR A 65 -19.73 6.24 20.56
C TYR A 65 -20.41 6.30 21.93
N ASP A 66 -20.17 5.28 22.74
CA ASP A 66 -20.69 5.07 24.07
C ASP A 66 -19.87 5.80 25.15
N GLU A 67 -20.27 5.64 26.41
CA GLU A 67 -19.61 6.27 27.55
C GLU A 67 -18.15 5.83 27.71
N ASP A 68 -17.85 4.52 27.44
CA ASP A 68 -16.48 3.99 27.48
C ASP A 68 -15.60 4.65 26.39
N THR A 69 -16.16 4.90 25.23
CA THR A 69 -15.47 5.59 24.13
C THR A 69 -15.20 7.06 24.48
N VAL A 70 -16.17 7.74 25.12
CA VAL A 70 -16.01 9.13 25.59
C VAL A 70 -14.86 9.23 26.59
N LEU A 71 -14.86 8.36 27.63
CA LEU A 71 -13.81 8.32 28.64
C LEU A 71 -12.42 8.08 28.03
N ALA A 72 -12.33 7.15 27.08
CA ALA A 72 -11.08 6.86 26.40
C ALA A 72 -10.56 8.04 25.56
N VAL A 73 -11.47 8.83 24.95
CA VAL A 73 -11.12 10.06 24.24
C VAL A 73 -10.62 11.12 25.22
N GLU A 74 -11.26 11.30 26.36
CA GLU A 74 -10.85 12.24 27.41
C GLU A 74 -9.45 11.89 27.95
N GLU A 75 -9.19 10.61 28.23
CA GLU A 75 -7.88 10.14 28.68
C GLU A 75 -6.79 10.39 27.62
N ALA A 76 -7.08 10.10 26.36
CA ALA A 76 -6.17 10.37 25.27
C ALA A 76 -5.90 11.88 25.08
N GLN A 77 -6.93 12.70 25.22
CA GLN A 77 -6.80 14.18 25.18
C GLN A 77 -5.91 14.67 26.30
N LEU A 78 -6.09 14.20 27.52
CA LEU A 78 -5.21 14.54 28.65
C LEU A 78 -3.78 14.15 28.41
N ALA A 79 -3.54 12.93 27.89
CA ALA A 79 -2.19 12.45 27.56
C ALA A 79 -1.50 13.27 26.46
N LEU A 80 -2.31 13.89 25.58
CA LEU A 80 -1.86 14.77 24.49
C LEU A 80 -1.84 16.26 24.90
N GLU A 81 -1.98 16.57 26.19
CA GLU A 81 -2.03 17.94 26.73
C GLU A 81 -3.17 18.80 26.14
N LEU A 82 -4.28 18.17 25.76
CA LEU A 82 -5.49 18.80 25.28
C LEU A 82 -6.55 18.91 26.39
N GLU A 83 -7.54 19.77 26.21
CA GLU A 83 -8.71 19.84 27.08
C GLU A 83 -9.54 18.56 26.93
N PRO A 84 -9.89 17.84 28.05
CA PRO A 84 -10.63 16.58 27.97
C PRO A 84 -12.12 16.84 27.73
N THR A 85 -12.49 17.03 26.49
CA THR A 85 -13.86 17.33 26.07
C THR A 85 -14.68 16.06 25.79
N GLY A 86 -14.06 14.93 25.65
CA GLY A 86 -14.70 13.69 25.19
C GLY A 86 -15.24 13.78 23.75
N GLU A 87 -14.80 14.78 22.97
CA GLU A 87 -15.19 14.99 21.60
C GLU A 87 -14.00 14.77 20.67
N ALA A 88 -14.14 13.89 19.68
CA ALA A 88 -13.09 13.68 18.69
C ALA A 88 -13.33 14.56 17.45
N GLU A 89 -12.73 15.74 17.46
CA GLU A 89 -12.74 16.65 16.32
C GLU A 89 -11.76 16.19 15.24
N LEU A 90 -11.87 16.76 14.03
CA LEU A 90 -10.96 16.41 12.92
C LEU A 90 -9.50 16.70 13.25
N SER A 91 -9.23 17.71 14.08
CA SER A 91 -7.90 18.09 14.58
C SER A 91 -7.31 17.09 15.58
N PHE A 92 -8.15 16.31 16.26
CA PHE A 92 -7.73 15.29 17.23
C PHE A 92 -7.10 14.07 16.57
N TRP A 93 -7.60 13.66 15.40
CA TRP A 93 -7.11 12.48 14.69
C TRP A 93 -5.61 12.49 14.36
N PRO A 94 -5.06 13.58 13.77
CA PRO A 94 -3.62 13.66 13.56
C PRO A 94 -2.82 13.48 14.84
N LEU A 95 -3.25 14.11 15.93
CA LEU A 95 -2.55 14.05 17.23
C LEU A 95 -2.59 12.62 17.79
N LEU A 96 -3.75 11.96 17.73
CA LEU A 96 -3.93 10.59 18.17
C LEU A 96 -3.04 9.61 17.38
N TYR A 97 -2.86 9.83 16.08
CA TYR A 97 -1.98 9.01 15.24
C TYR A 97 -0.50 9.36 15.39
N HIS A 98 -0.18 10.57 15.84
CA HIS A 98 1.19 10.96 16.11
C HIS A 98 1.69 10.49 17.48
N ALA A 99 0.81 10.21 18.42
CA ALA A 99 1.15 9.81 19.80
C ALA A 99 2.07 8.57 19.89
N GLU A 100 1.90 7.58 19.00
CA GLU A 100 2.78 6.38 18.99
C GLU A 100 4.19 6.61 18.48
N ALA A 101 4.40 7.62 17.73
CA ALA A 101 5.67 7.81 17.05
C ALA A 101 6.77 8.39 17.96
N GLU A 102 6.42 8.89 19.12
CA GLU A 102 7.38 9.27 20.14
C GLU A 102 7.87 8.05 20.95
N THR A 103 7.12 6.94 20.95
CA THR A 103 7.44 5.74 21.74
C THR A 103 8.27 4.68 21.02
N GLN A 104 8.35 4.72 19.70
CA GLN A 104 9.19 3.78 18.92
C GLN A 104 10.50 4.44 18.52
N GLY A 105 11.48 4.56 19.37
CA GLY A 105 12.86 5.01 19.17
C GLY A 105 13.40 5.03 17.73
N VAL A 106 12.68 5.68 16.80
CA VAL A 106 13.10 5.82 15.40
C VAL A 106 14.38 6.65 15.38
N ASN A 107 15.44 6.10 14.81
CA ASN A 107 16.68 6.82 14.64
C ASN A 107 16.45 8.04 13.71
N THR A 108 16.59 9.25 14.25
CA THR A 108 16.38 10.51 13.51
C THR A 108 17.64 11.01 12.81
N GLN A 109 18.78 10.33 13.02
CA GLN A 109 20.02 10.68 12.33
C GLN A 109 20.01 10.17 10.88
N PRO A 110 20.71 10.81 9.94
CA PRO A 110 20.86 10.27 8.59
C PRO A 110 21.57 8.90 8.62
N PRO A 111 21.12 7.92 7.80
CA PRO A 111 21.82 6.64 7.67
C PRO A 111 23.24 6.84 7.14
N PRO A 112 24.25 6.11 7.69
CA PRO A 112 25.64 6.36 7.36
C PRO A 112 26.08 5.87 5.97
N GLY A 113 25.29 4.98 5.36
CA GLY A 113 25.69 4.25 4.15
C GLY A 113 24.75 4.38 2.98
N LYS A 114 24.87 3.46 2.03
CA LYS A 114 24.00 3.39 0.85
C LYS A 114 22.62 2.88 1.23
N VAL A 115 21.61 3.71 0.98
CA VAL A 115 20.23 3.38 1.32
C VAL A 115 19.49 2.64 0.20
N HIS A 116 18.60 1.72 0.62
CA HIS A 116 17.52 1.18 -0.19
C HIS A 116 16.29 0.94 0.68
N LEU A 117 15.13 0.76 0.03
CA LEU A 117 13.87 0.48 0.73
C LEU A 117 13.37 -0.91 0.37
N GLU A 118 12.86 -1.61 1.38
CA GLU A 118 12.02 -2.79 1.19
C GLU A 118 10.62 -2.55 1.75
N ILE A 119 9.60 -2.88 0.98
CA ILE A 119 8.21 -2.67 1.32
C ILE A 119 7.50 -4.03 1.32
N TYR A 120 7.00 -4.40 2.50
CA TYR A 120 6.31 -5.67 2.75
C TYR A 120 4.80 -5.39 2.83
N LEU A 121 4.07 -5.59 1.72
CA LEU A 121 2.64 -5.27 1.64
C LEU A 121 1.80 -6.08 2.64
N HIS A 122 2.13 -7.35 2.83
CA HIS A 122 1.44 -8.24 3.78
C HIS A 122 1.67 -7.88 5.25
N LYS A 123 2.71 -7.08 5.55
CA LYS A 123 3.02 -6.57 6.90
C LYS A 123 2.65 -5.10 7.05
N LEU A 124 2.21 -4.44 5.98
CA LEU A 124 2.00 -3.00 5.91
C LEU A 124 3.19 -2.20 6.47
N LYS A 125 4.40 -2.61 6.08
CA LYS A 125 5.66 -2.10 6.64
C LYS A 125 6.62 -1.69 5.52
N LEU A 126 7.24 -0.51 5.68
CA LEU A 126 8.39 -0.06 4.91
C LEU A 126 9.61 -0.15 5.81
N VAL A 127 10.70 -0.73 5.29
CA VAL A 127 11.99 -0.83 5.98
C VAL A 127 13.03 -0.07 5.15
N LEU A 128 13.75 0.82 5.80
CA LEU A 128 14.91 1.49 5.25
C LEU A 128 16.17 0.73 5.68
N PHE A 129 16.97 0.35 4.71
CA PHE A 129 18.26 -0.30 4.90
C PHE A 129 19.40 0.68 4.62
N SER A 130 20.48 0.55 5.37
CA SER A 130 21.76 1.24 5.15
C SER A 130 22.87 0.19 5.07
N ASP A 131 23.58 0.14 3.93
CA ASP A 131 24.63 -0.86 3.65
C ASP A 131 24.20 -2.33 3.86
N GLY A 132 22.90 -2.62 3.66
CA GLY A 132 22.32 -3.95 3.78
C GLY A 132 21.76 -4.30 5.16
N GLU A 133 21.94 -3.46 6.16
CA GLU A 133 21.39 -3.63 7.50
C GLU A 133 20.10 -2.82 7.68
N GLU A 134 19.12 -3.36 8.40
CA GLU A 134 17.88 -2.64 8.75
C GLU A 134 18.23 -1.41 9.61
N TYR A 135 17.90 -0.22 9.13
CA TYR A 135 18.19 1.04 9.80
C TYR A 135 16.99 1.62 10.51
N ALA A 136 15.83 1.61 9.85
CA ALA A 136 14.58 2.09 10.40
C ALA A 136 13.41 1.42 9.71
N SER A 137 12.27 1.38 10.38
CA SER A 137 11.03 0.83 9.80
C SER A 137 9.82 1.68 10.14
N PHE A 138 8.84 1.68 9.23
CA PHE A 138 7.69 2.58 9.30
C PHE A 138 6.42 1.84 8.89
N PRO A 139 5.28 2.10 9.53
CA PRO A 139 4.00 1.62 9.07
C PRO A 139 3.59 2.33 7.76
N ILE A 140 2.87 1.62 6.91
CA ILE A 140 2.39 2.14 5.63
C ILE A 140 0.93 1.81 5.40
N ALA A 141 0.28 2.55 4.48
CA ALA A 141 -0.90 2.04 3.81
C ALA A 141 -0.54 1.53 2.41
N ALA A 142 -1.21 0.45 1.99
CA ALA A 142 -1.06 -0.17 0.68
C ALA A 142 -2.35 -0.07 -0.15
N GLY A 143 -2.26 -0.46 -1.43
CA GLY A 143 -3.39 -0.48 -2.36
C GLY A 143 -4.46 -1.51 -2.02
N PHE A 144 -5.73 -1.18 -2.31
CA PHE A 144 -6.84 -2.13 -2.22
C PHE A 144 -6.62 -3.36 -3.13
N PRO A 145 -7.26 -4.52 -2.85
CA PRO A 145 -7.18 -5.69 -3.72
C PRO A 145 -7.55 -5.42 -5.19
N ALA A 146 -8.46 -4.48 -5.44
CA ALA A 146 -8.85 -4.06 -6.79
C ALA A 146 -7.81 -3.15 -7.48
N THR A 147 -6.99 -2.45 -6.70
CA THR A 147 -5.94 -1.53 -7.16
C THR A 147 -4.67 -1.75 -6.35
N PRO A 148 -4.04 -2.93 -6.43
CA PRO A 148 -2.95 -3.30 -5.55
C PRO A 148 -1.70 -2.45 -5.78
N SER A 149 -0.90 -2.29 -4.73
CA SER A 149 0.42 -1.68 -4.87
C SER A 149 1.33 -2.56 -5.71
N PRO A 150 2.11 -2.00 -6.65
CA PRO A 150 2.88 -2.79 -7.60
C PRO A 150 4.06 -3.51 -6.92
N MET A 151 4.03 -4.84 -6.89
CA MET A 151 5.21 -5.63 -6.51
C MET A 151 6.29 -5.52 -7.58
N GLY A 152 7.56 -5.51 -7.18
CA GLY A 152 8.67 -5.42 -8.14
C GLY A 152 9.92 -4.78 -7.55
N GLU A 153 10.87 -4.51 -8.43
CA GLU A 153 12.13 -3.82 -8.16
C GLU A 153 12.11 -2.46 -8.86
N TRP A 154 11.94 -1.43 -8.09
CA TRP A 154 11.72 -0.07 -8.56
C TRP A 154 12.87 0.86 -8.17
N ARG A 155 12.86 2.05 -8.76
CA ARG A 155 13.73 3.17 -8.37
C ARG A 155 12.89 4.41 -8.13
N VAL A 156 13.37 5.29 -7.26
CA VAL A 156 12.84 6.65 -7.17
C VAL A 156 13.26 7.40 -8.43
N THR A 157 12.30 7.92 -9.18
CA THR A 157 12.55 8.66 -10.45
C THR A 157 12.39 10.15 -10.28
N ASP A 158 11.59 10.60 -9.32
CA ASP A 158 11.30 12.00 -9.06
C ASP A 158 10.88 12.21 -7.62
N LYS A 159 11.10 13.43 -7.10
CA LYS A 159 10.80 13.81 -5.72
C LYS A 159 10.22 15.21 -5.68
N ASN A 160 9.07 15.35 -4.99
CA ASN A 160 8.38 16.64 -4.90
C ASN A 160 7.91 16.94 -3.47
N TYR A 161 8.00 18.22 -3.10
CA TYR A 161 7.28 18.76 -1.94
C TYR A 161 5.80 18.95 -2.31
N ARG A 162 4.92 18.74 -1.35
CA ARG A 162 3.48 18.86 -1.52
C ARG A 162 2.87 19.80 -0.48
N PRO A 163 1.74 20.46 -0.78
CA PRO A 163 1.09 21.40 0.14
C PRO A 163 0.19 20.72 1.19
N ASN A 164 0.43 19.43 1.54
CA ASN A 164 -0.42 18.61 2.40
C ASN A 164 -1.81 18.34 1.80
N ASP A 165 -1.83 17.98 0.53
CA ASP A 165 -3.01 17.45 -0.17
C ASP A 165 -3.19 15.94 0.09
N ALA A 166 -3.97 15.25 -0.73
CA ALA A 166 -4.18 13.80 -0.64
C ALA A 166 -2.88 12.98 -0.68
N PHE A 167 -1.77 13.56 -1.17
CA PHE A 167 -0.44 12.97 -1.20
C PHE A 167 0.45 13.42 -0.02
N GLY A 168 -0.13 14.08 0.97
CA GLY A 168 0.58 14.60 2.15
C GLY A 168 1.60 15.68 1.79
N THR A 169 2.74 15.68 2.51
CA THR A 169 3.76 16.73 2.41
C THR A 169 4.94 16.40 1.51
N ARG A 170 5.13 15.14 1.15
CA ARG A 170 6.25 14.64 0.32
C ARG A 170 5.75 13.56 -0.62
N TRP A 171 6.36 13.55 -1.80
CA TRP A 171 6.11 12.57 -2.86
C TRP A 171 7.43 12.06 -3.44
N MET A 172 7.57 10.75 -3.58
CA MET A 172 8.67 10.06 -4.25
C MET A 172 8.08 9.12 -5.30
N ARG A 173 8.26 9.47 -6.58
CA ARG A 173 7.75 8.69 -7.71
C ARG A 173 8.55 7.41 -7.91
N LEU A 174 7.88 6.31 -8.22
CA LEU A 174 8.49 5.02 -8.57
C LEU A 174 8.58 4.82 -10.07
N SER A 175 9.57 4.05 -10.52
CA SER A 175 9.82 3.70 -11.94
C SER A 175 8.83 2.68 -12.52
N VAL A 176 7.65 2.52 -11.94
CA VAL A 176 6.63 1.58 -12.43
C VAL A 176 6.14 2.01 -13.81
N PRO A 177 6.27 1.16 -14.86
CA PRO A 177 6.03 1.60 -16.23
C PRO A 177 4.56 1.70 -16.64
N TRP A 178 3.63 1.14 -15.85
CA TRP A 178 2.19 1.13 -16.19
C TRP A 178 1.34 2.08 -15.34
N GLY A 179 1.92 2.97 -14.53
CA GLY A 179 1.16 3.92 -13.76
C GLY A 179 1.97 4.92 -12.94
N GLY A 180 1.28 5.88 -12.36
CA GLY A 180 1.85 6.93 -11.51
C GLY A 180 1.92 6.51 -10.05
N TYR A 181 2.75 5.53 -9.72
CA TYR A 181 2.92 5.04 -8.34
C TYR A 181 4.01 5.81 -7.59
N GLY A 182 3.84 5.92 -6.28
CA GLY A 182 4.80 6.61 -5.42
C GLY A 182 4.73 6.16 -3.96
N VAL A 183 5.75 6.57 -3.21
CA VAL A 183 5.77 6.59 -1.74
C VAL A 183 5.56 8.04 -1.32
N HIS A 184 4.59 8.31 -0.46
CA HIS A 184 4.21 9.67 -0.12
C HIS A 184 3.57 9.77 1.27
N GLY A 185 3.43 10.98 1.77
CA GLY A 185 2.65 11.29 2.96
C GLY A 185 1.15 11.16 2.73
N THR A 186 0.34 11.57 3.70
CA THR A 186 -1.11 11.57 3.54
C THR A 186 -1.75 12.62 4.43
N ASN A 187 -2.86 13.22 3.97
CA ASN A 187 -3.78 13.99 4.80
C ASN A 187 -4.85 13.10 5.46
N ALA A 188 -4.76 11.78 5.25
CA ALA A 188 -5.61 10.75 5.85
C ALA A 188 -4.76 9.78 6.70
N PRO A 189 -4.18 10.22 7.84
CA PRO A 189 -3.25 9.44 8.65
C PRO A 189 -3.85 8.13 9.16
N TRP A 190 -5.16 8.06 9.39
CA TRP A 190 -5.88 6.84 9.76
C TRP A 190 -5.83 5.73 8.71
N SER A 191 -5.42 6.02 7.48
CA SER A 191 -5.24 5.01 6.42
C SER A 191 -3.93 4.22 6.57
N VAL A 192 -2.95 4.73 7.32
CA VAL A 192 -1.67 4.05 7.57
C VAL A 192 -1.91 2.85 8.49
N GLY A 193 -1.28 1.72 8.18
CA GLY A 193 -1.55 0.43 8.82
C GLY A 193 -2.67 -0.38 8.13
N ARG A 194 -3.19 0.09 6.98
CA ARG A 194 -4.34 -0.51 6.27
C ARG A 194 -4.12 -0.65 4.78
N VAL A 195 -4.95 -1.49 4.18
CA VAL A 195 -5.11 -1.60 2.72
C VAL A 195 -6.15 -0.55 2.31
N ALA A 196 -5.70 0.68 1.99
CA ALA A 196 -6.56 1.86 1.90
C ALA A 196 -6.19 2.85 0.77
N SER A 197 -5.31 2.46 -0.17
CA SER A 197 -4.89 3.34 -1.27
C SER A 197 -5.31 2.81 -2.64
N LEU A 198 -5.18 3.64 -3.66
CA LEU A 198 -5.35 3.24 -5.07
C LEU A 198 -4.05 2.69 -5.68
N GLY A 199 -3.16 2.14 -4.86
CA GLY A 199 -1.91 1.49 -5.27
C GLY A 199 -0.64 2.20 -4.83
N CYS A 200 -0.68 3.48 -4.44
CA CYS A 200 0.47 4.16 -3.85
C CYS A 200 0.73 3.69 -2.42
N ILE A 201 1.96 3.87 -1.97
CA ILE A 201 2.37 3.60 -0.59
C ILE A 201 2.23 4.89 0.21
N ARG A 202 1.34 4.90 1.21
CA ARG A 202 1.15 6.04 2.10
C ARG A 202 1.94 5.86 3.39
N MET A 203 2.54 6.93 3.87
CA MET A 203 3.21 7.03 5.17
C MET A 203 2.60 8.17 5.98
N TYR A 204 2.82 8.19 7.28
CA TYR A 204 2.60 9.42 8.04
C TYR A 204 3.48 10.54 7.49
N ASN A 205 2.96 11.78 7.49
CA ASN A 205 3.70 12.93 6.98
C ASN A 205 5.06 13.09 7.66
N LYS A 206 5.13 12.95 8.97
CA LYS A 206 6.39 13.03 9.73
C LYS A 206 7.40 11.97 9.33
N ASP A 207 6.96 10.74 9.07
CA ASP A 207 7.83 9.62 8.71
C ASP A 207 8.41 9.82 7.31
N VAL A 208 7.56 10.21 6.34
CA VAL A 208 8.05 10.51 4.99
C VAL A 208 8.94 11.76 4.98
N GLU A 209 8.66 12.77 5.81
CA GLU A 209 9.51 13.96 5.98
C GLU A 209 10.87 13.62 6.53
N LEU A 210 10.94 12.70 7.50
CA LEU A 210 12.17 12.21 8.09
C LEU A 210 13.04 11.50 7.05
N ILE A 211 12.49 10.54 6.30
CA ILE A 211 13.28 9.74 5.36
C ILE A 211 13.52 10.44 4.01
N TYR A 212 12.69 11.41 3.63
CA TYR A 212 12.76 12.07 2.34
C TYR A 212 14.16 12.62 1.98
N PRO A 213 14.88 13.34 2.87
CA PRO A 213 16.24 13.81 2.56
C PRO A 213 17.25 12.68 2.38
N TRP A 214 17.01 11.51 2.98
CA TRP A 214 17.94 10.36 2.95
C TRP A 214 17.81 9.51 1.69
N ILE A 215 16.74 9.70 0.91
CA ILE A 215 16.41 8.89 -0.26
C ILE A 215 16.64 9.72 -1.52
N PRO A 216 17.81 9.66 -2.17
CA PRO A 216 18.06 10.33 -3.45
C PRO A 216 17.28 9.69 -4.61
N VAL A 217 17.10 10.43 -5.70
CA VAL A 217 16.65 9.88 -6.99
C VAL A 217 17.63 8.76 -7.39
N GLY A 218 17.10 7.65 -7.91
CA GLY A 218 17.86 6.44 -8.21
C GLY A 218 17.89 5.41 -7.09
N THR A 219 17.44 5.74 -5.86
CA THR A 219 17.35 4.78 -4.75
C THR A 219 16.51 3.58 -5.14
N LYS A 220 17.02 2.38 -4.87
CA LYS A 220 16.32 1.12 -5.10
C LYS A 220 15.20 0.92 -4.09
N ILE A 221 14.06 0.45 -4.58
CA ILE A 221 12.90 0.09 -3.77
C ILE A 221 12.42 -1.28 -4.23
N ARG A 222 12.36 -2.23 -3.31
CA ARG A 222 11.76 -3.55 -3.54
C ARG A 222 10.42 -3.61 -2.84
N ILE A 223 9.37 -3.98 -3.57
CA ILE A 223 8.01 -4.15 -3.04
C ILE A 223 7.61 -5.61 -3.19
N THR A 224 7.28 -6.27 -2.09
CA THR A 224 6.82 -7.67 -2.05
C THR A 224 5.45 -7.78 -1.40
N GLY A 225 4.69 -8.81 -1.79
CA GLY A 225 3.34 -9.08 -1.29
C GLY A 225 2.85 -10.43 -1.78
N ASP A 226 1.61 -10.78 -1.50
CA ASP A 226 1.01 -12.10 -1.73
C ASP A 226 -0.33 -12.04 -2.49
N TYR A 227 -0.70 -10.89 -3.08
CA TYR A 227 -1.95 -10.81 -3.84
C TYR A 227 -1.88 -11.56 -5.18
N GLN A 228 -3.05 -12.08 -5.59
CA GLN A 228 -3.17 -12.85 -6.82
C GLN A 228 -3.04 -11.97 -8.07
N VAL A 229 -2.26 -12.45 -9.03
CA VAL A 229 -2.06 -11.79 -10.33
C VAL A 229 -2.55 -12.69 -11.46
N LYS A 230 -3.33 -12.13 -12.38
CA LYS A 230 -3.75 -12.83 -13.58
C LYS A 230 -2.67 -12.73 -14.65
N PHE A 231 -2.18 -13.87 -15.13
CA PHE A 231 -1.20 -13.94 -16.20
C PHE A 231 -1.85 -13.83 -17.59
N ARG A 232 -1.25 -13.06 -18.47
CA ARG A 232 -1.69 -12.84 -19.86
C ARG A 232 -0.81 -13.67 -20.81
N LEU A 233 -1.09 -14.96 -20.91
CA LEU A 233 -0.36 -15.86 -21.82
C LEU A 233 -0.96 -15.81 -23.24
N PRO A 234 -0.14 -15.97 -24.30
CA PRO A 234 1.31 -16.05 -24.28
C PRO A 234 1.95 -14.69 -23.98
N MET A 235 3.14 -14.71 -23.33
CA MET A 235 3.89 -13.50 -22.99
C MET A 235 5.16 -13.41 -23.86
N SER A 236 5.44 -12.20 -24.34
CA SER A 236 6.59 -11.93 -25.23
C SER A 236 7.13 -10.51 -25.06
N LYS A 237 8.25 -10.24 -25.69
CA LYS A 237 8.90 -8.93 -25.67
C LYS A 237 7.95 -7.78 -26.01
N GLY A 238 8.07 -6.71 -25.22
CA GLY A 238 7.24 -5.51 -25.31
C GLY A 238 6.04 -5.50 -24.37
N GLN A 239 5.67 -6.64 -23.77
CA GLN A 239 4.61 -6.66 -22.75
C GLN A 239 5.08 -6.02 -21.45
N VAL A 240 4.13 -5.34 -20.78
CA VAL A 240 4.37 -4.59 -19.55
C VAL A 240 3.28 -4.93 -18.53
N GLY A 241 3.65 -5.17 -17.28
CA GLY A 241 2.68 -5.38 -16.21
C GLY A 241 3.20 -6.18 -15.03
N GLN A 242 2.32 -6.37 -14.07
CA GLN A 242 2.62 -7.10 -12.83
C GLN A 242 2.90 -8.59 -13.09
N ASP A 243 2.25 -9.19 -14.06
CA ASP A 243 2.49 -10.57 -14.50
C ASP A 243 3.91 -10.76 -15.06
N VAL A 244 4.45 -9.74 -15.75
CA VAL A 244 5.84 -9.75 -16.23
C VAL A 244 6.82 -9.70 -15.05
N VAL A 245 6.57 -8.89 -14.02
CA VAL A 245 7.39 -8.89 -12.79
C VAL A 245 7.48 -10.28 -12.19
N LEU A 246 6.34 -10.95 -12.03
CA LEU A 246 6.28 -12.27 -11.43
C LEU A 246 7.07 -13.28 -12.26
N VAL A 247 6.93 -13.24 -13.58
CA VAL A 247 7.70 -14.10 -14.49
C VAL A 247 9.21 -13.84 -14.39
N GLN A 248 9.62 -12.57 -14.27
CA GLN A 248 11.03 -12.22 -14.08
C GLN A 248 11.58 -12.79 -12.77
N TRP A 249 10.83 -12.70 -11.67
CA TRP A 249 11.21 -13.35 -10.42
C TRP A 249 11.25 -14.87 -10.55
N ALA A 250 10.26 -15.48 -11.24
CA ALA A 250 10.22 -16.92 -11.46
C ALA A 250 11.42 -17.41 -12.25
N LEU A 251 11.77 -16.76 -13.35
CA LEU A 251 12.97 -17.07 -14.13
C LEU A 251 14.22 -17.01 -13.26
N ARG A 252 14.37 -15.98 -12.44
CA ARG A 252 15.50 -15.83 -11.53
C ARG A 252 15.55 -16.94 -10.48
N SER A 253 14.40 -17.36 -9.94
CA SER A 253 14.31 -18.43 -8.94
C SER A 253 14.76 -19.81 -9.47
N VAL A 254 14.59 -20.04 -10.77
CA VAL A 254 15.03 -21.26 -11.45
C VAL A 254 16.40 -21.12 -12.14
N GLY A 255 17.12 -20.02 -11.86
CA GLY A 255 18.52 -19.84 -12.26
C GLY A 255 18.75 -19.12 -13.60
N PHE A 256 17.72 -18.53 -14.19
CA PHE A 256 17.85 -17.73 -15.41
C PHE A 256 17.75 -16.23 -15.07
N CYS A 257 18.64 -15.40 -15.64
CA CYS A 257 18.79 -13.99 -15.29
C CYS A 257 18.02 -13.06 -16.26
N PRO A 258 16.80 -12.62 -15.92
CA PRO A 258 16.01 -11.71 -16.76
C PRO A 258 16.31 -10.21 -16.51
N GLY A 259 17.37 -9.86 -15.80
CA GLY A 259 17.61 -8.51 -15.34
C GLY A 259 16.83 -8.15 -14.06
N GLU A 260 16.59 -6.84 -13.82
CA GLU A 260 15.73 -6.36 -12.71
C GLU A 260 14.26 -6.73 -12.98
N ALA A 261 13.52 -7.08 -11.95
CA ALA A 261 12.09 -7.38 -12.07
C ALA A 261 11.27 -6.09 -12.12
N GLY A 262 11.46 -5.34 -13.20
CA GLY A 262 10.84 -4.04 -13.48
C GLY A 262 9.56 -4.13 -14.31
N GLY A 263 9.05 -5.33 -14.56
CA GLY A 263 7.77 -5.54 -15.23
C GLY A 263 7.70 -5.13 -16.70
N VAL A 264 8.83 -5.00 -17.35
CA VAL A 264 8.94 -4.85 -18.82
C VAL A 264 9.55 -6.13 -19.38
N PHE A 265 8.85 -6.80 -20.26
CA PHE A 265 9.41 -7.94 -21.00
C PHE A 265 10.36 -7.40 -22.07
N ASP A 266 11.58 -7.15 -21.66
CA ASP A 266 12.63 -6.57 -22.47
C ASP A 266 13.52 -7.62 -23.17
N GLN A 267 14.66 -7.20 -23.70
CA GLN A 267 15.60 -8.08 -24.38
C GLN A 267 16.30 -9.05 -23.39
N GLU A 268 16.56 -8.62 -22.16
CA GLU A 268 17.18 -9.47 -21.14
C GLU A 268 16.21 -10.58 -20.68
N THR A 269 14.94 -10.21 -20.48
CA THR A 269 13.86 -11.17 -20.17
C THR A 269 13.67 -12.16 -21.33
N GLU A 270 13.64 -11.71 -22.58
CA GLU A 270 13.55 -12.56 -23.77
C GLU A 270 14.75 -13.54 -23.83
N ALA A 271 15.95 -13.06 -23.57
CA ALA A 271 17.16 -13.87 -23.58
C ALA A 271 17.14 -14.98 -22.49
N ALA A 272 16.64 -14.62 -21.28
CA ALA A 272 16.47 -15.58 -20.19
C ALA A 272 15.46 -16.68 -20.53
N VAL A 273 14.33 -16.30 -21.17
CA VAL A 273 13.33 -17.26 -21.66
C VAL A 273 13.94 -18.19 -22.71
N LYS A 274 14.67 -17.66 -23.70
CA LYS A 274 15.36 -18.47 -24.71
C LYS A 274 16.39 -19.41 -24.10
N ALA A 275 17.10 -18.98 -23.07
CA ALA A 275 18.05 -19.83 -22.35
C ALA A 275 17.34 -20.96 -21.62
N LEU A 276 16.23 -20.69 -20.93
CA LEU A 276 15.39 -21.71 -20.30
C LEU A 276 14.84 -22.72 -21.33
N GLN A 277 14.30 -22.23 -22.45
CA GLN A 277 13.79 -23.09 -23.53
C GLN A 277 14.86 -24.04 -24.05
N ARG A 278 16.08 -23.54 -24.35
CA ARG A 278 17.21 -24.40 -24.77
C ARG A 278 17.58 -25.44 -23.71
N PHE A 279 17.62 -25.05 -22.44
CA PHE A 279 17.95 -25.94 -21.33
C PHE A 279 16.97 -27.12 -21.24
N PHE A 280 15.69 -26.89 -21.52
CA PHE A 280 14.65 -27.92 -21.53
C PHE A 280 14.43 -28.56 -22.92
N GLY A 281 15.30 -28.31 -23.91
CA GLY A 281 15.18 -28.86 -25.26
C GLY A 281 14.00 -28.38 -26.08
N LEU A 282 13.47 -27.20 -25.74
CA LEU A 282 12.39 -26.53 -26.47
C LEU A 282 12.95 -25.58 -27.54
N GLU A 283 12.14 -25.28 -28.57
CA GLU A 283 12.45 -24.23 -29.56
C GLU A 283 12.64 -22.88 -28.85
N PRO A 284 13.79 -22.16 -29.03
CA PRO A 284 14.09 -20.94 -28.33
C PRO A 284 13.37 -19.72 -28.93
N SER A 285 12.06 -19.73 -28.91
CA SER A 285 11.19 -18.66 -29.44
C SER A 285 11.29 -17.35 -28.64
N GLY A 286 11.62 -17.41 -27.34
CA GLY A 286 11.58 -16.27 -26.42
C GLY A 286 10.16 -15.92 -25.97
N VAL A 287 9.18 -16.76 -26.28
CA VAL A 287 7.78 -16.60 -25.88
C VAL A 287 7.49 -17.51 -24.69
N ILE A 288 6.79 -16.99 -23.69
CA ILE A 288 6.25 -17.80 -22.58
C ILE A 288 4.82 -18.19 -22.94
N ASP A 289 4.68 -19.41 -23.42
CA ASP A 289 3.40 -20.09 -23.57
C ASP A 289 3.05 -20.88 -22.29
N GLU A 290 1.96 -21.62 -22.31
CA GLU A 290 1.53 -22.44 -21.18
C GLU A 290 2.62 -23.48 -20.77
N THR A 291 3.33 -24.08 -21.74
CA THR A 291 4.39 -25.05 -21.48
C THR A 291 5.55 -24.44 -20.72
N VAL A 292 6.06 -23.28 -21.20
CA VAL A 292 7.15 -22.54 -20.56
C VAL A 292 6.72 -22.03 -19.19
N PHE A 293 5.47 -21.53 -19.08
CA PHE A 293 4.93 -21.06 -17.82
C PHE A 293 4.89 -22.15 -16.75
N GLN A 294 4.47 -23.36 -17.13
CA GLN A 294 4.48 -24.52 -16.21
C GLN A 294 5.90 -24.92 -15.77
N LEU A 295 6.90 -24.78 -16.64
CA LEU A 295 8.29 -25.08 -16.28
C LEU A 295 8.85 -24.13 -15.22
N ILE A 296 8.57 -22.82 -15.34
CA ILE A 296 9.03 -21.82 -14.37
C ILE A 296 8.27 -21.89 -13.04
N ASN A 297 7.03 -22.35 -13.05
CA ASN A 297 6.21 -22.51 -11.84
C ASN A 297 6.44 -23.85 -11.10
N ARG A 298 7.08 -24.85 -11.73
CA ARG A 298 7.39 -26.14 -11.13
C ARG A 298 8.58 -26.15 -10.18
N GLY A 299 9.22 -25.01 -9.94
CA GLY A 299 10.32 -24.89 -8.98
C GLY A 299 9.86 -25.37 -7.59
N GLU A 300 10.41 -26.54 -7.18
CA GLU A 300 10.01 -27.30 -6.00
C GLU A 300 9.87 -26.42 -4.74
N GLY A 301 8.67 -26.37 -4.16
CA GLY A 301 8.42 -26.00 -2.76
C GLY A 301 8.64 -24.54 -2.37
N LYS A 302 8.83 -23.62 -3.32
CA LYS A 302 8.91 -22.19 -2.99
C LYS A 302 7.54 -21.56 -3.16
N GLU A 303 7.02 -20.99 -2.06
CA GLU A 303 5.83 -20.15 -2.11
C GLU A 303 6.03 -19.04 -3.14
N TRP A 304 5.08 -18.90 -4.03
CA TRP A 304 5.10 -17.94 -5.11
C TRP A 304 3.90 -16.97 -4.96
N PRO A 305 4.10 -15.64 -4.93
CA PRO A 305 5.34 -14.89 -5.00
C PRO A 305 6.24 -15.03 -3.75
N PRO A 306 7.57 -14.77 -3.85
CA PRO A 306 8.45 -14.85 -2.69
C PRO A 306 7.98 -13.82 -1.63
N LYS A 307 7.79 -14.34 -0.40
CA LYS A 307 7.37 -13.52 0.76
C LYS A 307 8.42 -12.49 1.13
#